data_b464e31b9752c21dd6ff8747f633acde
#
_entry.id   b464e31b9752c21dd6ff8747f633acde
#
_cell.length_a   1.000
_cell.length_b   1.000
_cell.length_c   1.000
_cell.angle_alpha   90.00
_cell.angle_beta   90.00
_cell.angle_gamma   90.00
#
_symmetry.space_group_name_H-M   'P 1'
#
loop_
_entity.id
_entity.type
_entity.pdbx_description
1 polymer ?
#
loop_
_entity_poly.entity_id
_entity_poly.type
_entity_poly.pdbx_seq_one_letter_code
_entity_poly.pdbx_strand_id
1 'polypeptide(L)'
;MEEKTIKKRVALFDLDGVVFATENLYSVFWEDVFSRLLPGRRGLEQTIKGQTLTWIYEKYFPERPDLQREITLGLNHFEQEMPYFYVKGFLDFVQQLRRDGVKTAVVTSSNLRKMRQVYREHPDFESLFDRIITSEDFEHSKPDPSCYLLGASCFDAQPEECVAFEDSINGMKAVLAAGIPLVGLSTTLAPEVMEAYTRVRDKKRLVKVGNLIKKSYLYR
;
A
#
# COMPACT_ATOMS: atom_id res chain seq x y z
N MET A 1 7.69 29.11 21.72
CA MET A 1 7.41 27.70 22.02
C MET A 1 8.19 26.88 21.01
N GLU A 2 9.21 26.17 21.46
CA GLU A 2 9.94 25.25 20.58
C GLU A 2 8.98 24.14 20.11
N GLU A 3 8.89 23.98 18.81
CA GLU A 3 8.09 22.93 18.16
C GLU A 3 8.75 21.58 18.47
N LYS A 4 8.16 20.80 19.37
CA LYS A 4 8.67 19.48 19.76
C LYS A 4 8.63 18.58 18.54
N THR A 5 9.75 18.36 17.88
CA THR A 5 9.84 17.44 16.73
C THR A 5 9.57 16.02 17.23
N ILE A 6 8.42 15.44 16.88
CA ILE A 6 8.09 14.05 17.24
C ILE A 6 8.97 13.13 16.40
N LYS A 7 9.80 12.34 17.08
CA LYS A 7 10.66 11.35 16.41
C LYS A 7 9.80 10.21 15.84
N LYS A 8 9.91 9.95 14.54
CA LYS A 8 9.27 8.79 13.92
C LYS A 8 9.97 7.52 14.35
N ARG A 9 9.22 6.57 14.88
CA ARG A 9 9.73 5.29 15.36
C ARG A 9 9.13 4.08 14.65
N VAL A 10 8.10 4.30 13.80
CA VAL A 10 7.42 3.24 13.02
C VAL A 10 7.25 3.71 11.58
N ALA A 11 7.63 2.86 10.64
CA ALA A 11 7.40 3.03 9.20
C ALA A 11 6.44 1.95 8.70
N LEU A 12 5.32 2.37 8.10
CA LEU A 12 4.27 1.51 7.57
C LEU A 12 4.28 1.61 6.04
N PHE A 13 4.37 0.48 5.36
CA PHE A 13 4.49 0.42 3.90
C PHE A 13 3.29 -0.29 3.31
N ASP A 14 2.62 0.30 2.33
CA ASP A 14 1.84 -0.50 1.41
C ASP A 14 2.75 -1.47 0.64
N LEU A 15 2.18 -2.46 -0.02
CA LEU A 15 2.95 -3.50 -0.74
C LEU A 15 3.10 -3.15 -2.22
N ASP A 16 1.97 -3.07 -2.93
CA ASP A 16 1.93 -2.91 -4.37
C ASP A 16 2.15 -1.44 -4.76
N GLY A 17 3.13 -1.18 -5.61
CA GLY A 17 3.53 0.19 -5.95
C GLY A 17 4.44 0.88 -4.93
N VAL A 18 4.62 0.32 -3.73
CA VAL A 18 5.50 0.85 -2.67
C VAL A 18 6.70 -0.06 -2.44
N VAL A 19 6.46 -1.32 -2.09
CA VAL A 19 7.52 -2.33 -1.92
C VAL A 19 7.85 -2.97 -3.25
N PHE A 20 6.84 -3.41 -3.99
CA PHE A 20 6.99 -4.04 -5.31
C PHE A 20 6.39 -3.17 -6.42
N ALA A 21 7.03 -3.15 -7.59
CA ALA A 21 6.59 -2.43 -8.79
C ALA A 21 5.51 -3.23 -9.55
N THR A 22 4.43 -3.62 -8.88
CA THR A 22 3.39 -4.54 -9.38
C THR A 22 2.11 -3.84 -9.82
N GLU A 23 1.86 -2.59 -9.42
CA GLU A 23 0.59 -1.88 -9.65
C GLU A 23 0.18 -1.76 -11.12
N ASN A 24 1.14 -1.51 -12.01
CA ASN A 24 0.86 -1.45 -13.44
C ASN A 24 0.44 -2.80 -14.01
N LEU A 25 0.98 -3.90 -13.48
CA LEU A 25 0.61 -5.26 -13.89
C LEU A 25 -0.82 -5.58 -13.47
N TYR A 26 -1.21 -5.21 -12.24
CA TYR A 26 -2.58 -5.31 -11.77
C TYR A 26 -3.55 -4.45 -12.59
N SER A 27 -3.14 -3.25 -13.01
CA SER A 27 -3.97 -2.40 -13.85
C SER A 27 -4.34 -3.11 -15.16
N VAL A 28 -3.38 -3.77 -15.82
CA VAL A 28 -3.62 -4.54 -17.06
C VAL A 28 -4.55 -5.74 -16.79
N PHE A 29 -4.30 -6.51 -15.73
CA PHE A 29 -5.15 -7.64 -15.36
C PHE A 29 -6.61 -7.20 -15.12
N TRP A 30 -6.82 -6.18 -14.30
CA TRP A 30 -8.16 -5.72 -13.96
C TRP A 30 -8.87 -5.01 -15.11
N GLU A 31 -8.14 -4.30 -15.98
CA GLU A 31 -8.71 -3.73 -17.21
C GLU A 31 -9.28 -4.83 -18.10
N ASP A 32 -8.56 -5.95 -18.29
CA ASP A 32 -9.06 -7.12 -19.02
C ASP A 32 -10.32 -7.70 -18.36
N VAL A 33 -10.27 -7.97 -17.07
CA VAL A 33 -11.41 -8.52 -16.30
C VAL A 33 -12.64 -7.61 -16.44
N PHE A 34 -12.51 -6.31 -16.21
CA PHE A 34 -13.65 -5.39 -16.28
C PHE A 34 -14.17 -5.19 -17.71
N SER A 35 -13.29 -5.16 -18.70
CA SER A 35 -13.70 -5.02 -20.11
C SER A 35 -14.53 -6.21 -20.59
N ARG A 36 -14.18 -7.43 -20.14
CA ARG A 36 -14.91 -8.67 -20.47
C ARG A 36 -16.21 -8.81 -19.68
N LEU A 37 -16.18 -8.55 -18.37
CA LEU A 37 -17.28 -8.88 -17.48
C LEU A 37 -18.24 -7.72 -17.22
N LEU A 38 -17.81 -6.46 -17.44
CA LEU A 38 -18.59 -5.25 -17.24
C LEU A 38 -18.47 -4.33 -18.48
N PRO A 39 -18.88 -4.78 -19.67
CA PRO A 39 -18.72 -4.03 -20.91
C PRO A 39 -19.37 -2.65 -20.81
N GLY A 40 -18.70 -1.64 -21.36
CA GLY A 40 -19.15 -0.24 -21.34
C GLY A 40 -18.73 0.56 -20.12
N ARG A 41 -18.12 -0.05 -19.11
CA ARG A 41 -17.49 0.66 -17.97
C ARG A 41 -15.98 0.72 -18.18
N ARG A 42 -15.43 1.94 -18.17
CA ARG A 42 -13.98 2.18 -18.35
C ARG A 42 -13.37 2.78 -17.09
N GLY A 43 -12.08 2.54 -16.87
CA GLY A 43 -11.31 3.13 -15.77
C GLY A 43 -11.62 2.55 -14.39
N LEU A 44 -12.33 1.41 -14.32
CA LEU A 44 -12.67 0.77 -13.04
C LEU A 44 -11.41 0.26 -12.33
N GLU A 45 -10.40 -0.19 -13.09
CA GLU A 45 -9.10 -0.63 -12.57
C GLU A 45 -8.39 0.44 -11.74
N GLN A 46 -8.64 1.73 -12.03
CA GLN A 46 -8.09 2.82 -11.21
C GLN A 46 -8.84 3.00 -9.88
N THR A 47 -10.12 2.65 -9.85
CA THR A 47 -10.98 2.86 -8.66
C THR A 47 -10.75 1.80 -7.59
N ILE A 48 -10.23 0.62 -7.96
CA ILE A 48 -10.03 -0.51 -7.07
C ILE A 48 -8.64 -0.55 -6.43
N LYS A 49 -7.73 0.32 -6.84
CA LYS A 49 -6.38 0.37 -6.28
C LYS A 49 -6.42 0.56 -4.77
N GLY A 50 -5.67 -0.28 -4.05
CA GLY A 50 -5.66 -0.31 -2.60
C GLY A 50 -6.87 -1.02 -1.96
N GLN A 51 -7.79 -1.59 -2.75
CA GLN A 51 -8.95 -2.32 -2.23
C GLN A 51 -8.65 -3.81 -2.00
N THR A 52 -9.37 -4.44 -1.05
CA THR A 52 -9.35 -5.89 -0.90
C THR A 52 -10.17 -6.57 -1.98
N LEU A 53 -9.85 -7.83 -2.28
CA LEU A 53 -10.60 -8.63 -3.25
C LEU A 53 -12.07 -8.79 -2.85
N THR A 54 -12.34 -8.97 -1.56
CA THR A 54 -13.71 -9.05 -1.00
C THR A 54 -14.50 -7.80 -1.34
N TRP A 55 -13.93 -6.61 -1.10
CA TRP A 55 -14.60 -5.35 -1.43
C TRP A 55 -14.89 -5.21 -2.94
N ILE A 56 -13.96 -5.66 -3.80
CA ILE A 56 -14.16 -5.63 -5.26
C ILE A 56 -15.35 -6.52 -5.65
N TYR A 57 -15.46 -7.70 -5.06
CA TYR A 57 -16.55 -8.63 -5.31
C TYR A 57 -17.90 -8.07 -4.85
N GLU A 58 -17.98 -7.58 -3.64
CA GLU A 58 -19.19 -6.98 -3.10
C GLU A 58 -19.70 -5.81 -3.94
N LYS A 59 -18.78 -5.00 -4.46
CA LYS A 59 -19.12 -3.80 -5.22
C LYS A 59 -19.48 -4.06 -6.67
N TYR A 60 -18.72 -4.92 -7.36
CA TYR A 60 -18.84 -5.08 -8.82
C TYR A 60 -19.45 -6.41 -9.26
N PHE A 61 -19.40 -7.41 -8.42
CA PHE A 61 -19.87 -8.77 -8.70
C PHE A 61 -20.73 -9.34 -7.57
N PRO A 62 -21.66 -8.54 -6.96
CA PRO A 62 -22.52 -9.04 -5.89
C PRO A 62 -23.35 -10.21 -6.42
N GLU A 63 -23.57 -11.22 -5.58
CA GLU A 63 -24.40 -12.40 -5.90
C GLU A 63 -23.99 -13.16 -7.18
N ARG A 64 -22.72 -12.99 -7.62
CA ARG A 64 -22.15 -13.67 -8.79
C ARG A 64 -20.96 -14.57 -8.40
N PRO A 65 -21.20 -15.64 -7.60
CA PRO A 65 -20.14 -16.54 -7.15
C PRO A 65 -19.42 -17.26 -8.30
N ASP A 66 -20.10 -17.42 -9.44
CA ASP A 66 -19.51 -17.93 -10.68
C ASP A 66 -18.37 -17.02 -11.19
N LEU A 67 -18.64 -15.73 -11.34
CA LEU A 67 -17.65 -14.74 -11.78
C LEU A 67 -16.56 -14.50 -10.71
N GLN A 68 -16.94 -14.45 -9.44
CA GLN A 68 -15.97 -14.32 -8.34
C GLN A 68 -14.96 -15.48 -8.36
N ARG A 69 -15.43 -16.71 -8.63
CA ARG A 69 -14.57 -17.89 -8.77
C ARG A 69 -13.67 -17.80 -10.00
N GLU A 70 -14.22 -17.42 -11.16
CA GLU A 70 -13.45 -17.21 -12.39
C GLU A 70 -12.33 -16.19 -12.17
N ILE A 71 -12.67 -15.02 -11.62
CA ILE A 71 -11.71 -13.95 -11.32
C ILE A 71 -10.65 -14.44 -10.33
N THR A 72 -11.06 -15.13 -9.26
CA THR A 72 -10.12 -15.67 -8.27
C THR A 72 -9.10 -16.61 -8.90
N LEU A 73 -9.54 -17.52 -9.76
CA LEU A 73 -8.64 -18.46 -10.44
C LEU A 73 -7.68 -17.72 -11.38
N GLY A 74 -8.19 -16.78 -12.18
CA GLY A 74 -7.37 -15.95 -13.07
C GLY A 74 -6.35 -15.10 -12.30
N LEU A 75 -6.78 -14.43 -11.21
CA LEU A 75 -5.90 -13.63 -10.36
C LEU A 75 -4.81 -14.48 -9.70
N ASN A 76 -5.19 -15.66 -9.21
CA ASN A 76 -4.24 -16.59 -8.61
C ASN A 76 -3.16 -17.05 -9.59
N HIS A 77 -3.55 -17.33 -10.84
CA HIS A 77 -2.60 -17.69 -11.90
C HIS A 77 -1.71 -16.48 -12.25
N PHE A 78 -2.31 -15.33 -12.45
CA PHE A 78 -1.58 -14.09 -12.71
C PHE A 78 -0.54 -13.78 -11.62
N GLU A 79 -0.90 -13.90 -10.35
CA GLU A 79 0.01 -13.66 -9.22
C GLU A 79 1.13 -14.69 -9.10
N GLN A 80 0.95 -15.90 -9.66
CA GLN A 80 2.02 -16.93 -9.74
C GLN A 80 3.05 -16.63 -10.82
N GLU A 81 2.64 -15.97 -11.90
CA GLU A 81 3.48 -15.73 -13.08
C GLU A 81 4.08 -14.31 -13.11
N MET A 82 3.47 -13.35 -12.39
CA MET A 82 3.95 -11.97 -12.42
C MET A 82 5.28 -11.82 -11.66
N PRO A 83 6.21 -10.96 -12.13
CA PRO A 83 7.43 -10.68 -11.42
C PRO A 83 7.20 -9.76 -10.21
N TYR A 84 7.85 -10.06 -9.08
CA TYR A 84 7.85 -9.25 -7.87
C TYR A 84 9.14 -8.43 -7.76
N PHE A 85 9.37 -7.50 -8.69
CA PHE A 85 10.54 -6.63 -8.61
C PHE A 85 10.34 -5.56 -7.54
N TYR A 86 11.30 -5.42 -6.65
CA TYR A 86 11.29 -4.32 -5.68
C TYR A 86 11.30 -2.96 -6.37
N VAL A 87 10.55 -2.03 -5.82
CA VAL A 87 10.67 -0.62 -6.20
C VAL A 87 12.13 -0.19 -6.00
N LYS A 88 12.67 0.52 -6.99
CA LYS A 88 14.10 0.88 -7.03
C LYS A 88 14.53 1.60 -5.74
N GLY A 89 15.51 1.02 -5.04
CA GLY A 89 16.11 1.56 -3.82
C GLY A 89 15.32 1.21 -2.54
N PHE A 90 14.18 0.51 -2.63
CA PHE A 90 13.39 0.12 -1.46
C PHE A 90 14.21 -0.69 -0.45
N LEU A 91 14.97 -1.69 -0.89
CA LEU A 91 15.77 -2.53 0.00
C LEU A 91 16.80 -1.74 0.82
N ASP A 92 17.53 -0.84 0.17
CA ASP A 92 18.50 0.02 0.86
C ASP A 92 17.81 0.91 1.89
N PHE A 93 16.62 1.41 1.53
CA PHE A 93 15.84 2.30 2.39
C PHE A 93 15.31 1.57 3.63
N VAL A 94 14.65 0.42 3.47
CA VAL A 94 14.12 -0.33 4.63
C VAL A 94 15.23 -0.81 5.54
N GLN A 95 16.36 -1.27 4.98
CA GLN A 95 17.53 -1.66 5.77
C GLN A 95 18.12 -0.48 6.54
N GLN A 96 18.14 0.73 5.94
CA GLN A 96 18.61 1.92 6.65
C GLN A 96 17.69 2.28 7.81
N LEU A 97 16.37 2.25 7.61
CA LEU A 97 15.40 2.47 8.70
C LEU A 97 15.62 1.52 9.87
N ARG A 98 15.84 0.24 9.57
CA ARG A 98 16.11 -0.77 10.60
C ARG A 98 17.42 -0.51 11.36
N ARG A 99 18.49 -0.12 10.66
CA ARG A 99 19.77 0.30 11.31
C ARG A 99 19.58 1.51 12.23
N ASP A 100 18.66 2.40 11.87
CA ASP A 100 18.33 3.59 12.68
C ASP A 100 17.34 3.28 13.82
N GLY A 101 16.99 2.00 14.01
CA GLY A 101 16.09 1.54 15.07
C GLY A 101 14.62 1.85 14.84
N VAL A 102 14.23 2.18 13.59
CA VAL A 102 12.84 2.37 13.20
C VAL A 102 12.19 1.02 13.00
N LYS A 103 11.03 0.80 13.62
CA LYS A 103 10.21 -0.39 13.40
C LYS A 103 9.55 -0.33 12.04
N THR A 104 9.42 -1.47 11.38
CA THR A 104 8.90 -1.54 10.01
C THR A 104 7.76 -2.54 9.90
N ALA A 105 6.68 -2.15 9.20
CA ALA A 105 5.60 -3.08 8.88
C ALA A 105 5.08 -2.87 7.44
N VAL A 106 4.63 -3.98 6.84
CA VAL A 106 3.80 -3.96 5.63
C VAL A 106 2.33 -3.86 6.06
N VAL A 107 1.54 -3.04 5.36
CA VAL A 107 0.08 -2.89 5.54
C VAL A 107 -0.56 -2.99 4.17
N THR A 108 -0.98 -4.19 3.80
CA THR A 108 -1.46 -4.49 2.44
C THR A 108 -2.91 -4.98 2.41
N SER A 109 -3.61 -4.63 1.33
CA SER A 109 -4.92 -5.22 0.99
C SER A 109 -4.79 -6.59 0.30
N SER A 110 -3.58 -7.08 0.10
CA SER A 110 -3.30 -8.41 -0.43
C SER A 110 -3.59 -9.48 0.60
N ASN A 111 -4.04 -10.64 0.14
CA ASN A 111 -4.36 -11.79 0.98
C ASN A 111 -3.14 -12.68 1.25
N LEU A 112 -3.28 -13.59 2.23
CA LEU A 112 -2.22 -14.54 2.60
C LEU A 112 -1.79 -15.44 1.43
N ARG A 113 -2.66 -15.73 0.46
CA ARG A 113 -2.29 -16.53 -0.70
C ARG A 113 -1.22 -15.82 -1.55
N LYS A 114 -1.45 -14.54 -1.86
CA LYS A 114 -0.46 -13.72 -2.56
C LYS A 114 0.82 -13.59 -1.74
N MET A 115 0.71 -13.37 -0.44
CA MET A 115 1.88 -13.26 0.43
C MET A 115 2.73 -14.55 0.43
N ARG A 116 2.12 -15.75 0.36
CA ARG A 116 2.87 -17.00 0.19
C ARG A 116 3.68 -17.03 -1.11
N GLN A 117 3.16 -16.44 -2.19
CA GLN A 117 3.92 -16.33 -3.45
C GLN A 117 5.09 -15.35 -3.29
N VAL A 118 4.86 -14.20 -2.64
CA VAL A 118 5.94 -13.25 -2.31
C VAL A 118 7.05 -13.92 -1.51
N TYR A 119 6.70 -14.70 -0.48
CA TYR A 119 7.70 -15.41 0.36
C TYR A 119 8.47 -16.49 -0.41
N ARG A 120 7.84 -17.10 -1.41
CA ARG A 120 8.50 -18.07 -2.29
C ARG A 120 9.52 -17.42 -3.21
N GLU A 121 9.16 -16.27 -3.81
CA GLU A 121 10.04 -15.50 -4.70
C GLU A 121 11.15 -14.77 -3.92
N HIS A 122 10.85 -14.36 -2.69
CA HIS A 122 11.75 -13.59 -1.82
C HIS A 122 11.80 -14.24 -0.42
N PRO A 123 12.57 -15.31 -0.21
CA PRO A 123 12.64 -16.01 1.08
C PRO A 123 13.03 -15.13 2.27
N ASP A 124 13.78 -14.06 2.03
CA ASP A 124 14.22 -13.12 3.07
C ASP A 124 13.21 -12.00 3.34
N PHE A 125 12.08 -11.95 2.63
CA PHE A 125 11.13 -10.84 2.69
C PHE A 125 10.61 -10.59 4.11
N GLU A 126 10.19 -11.65 4.80
CA GLU A 126 9.64 -11.53 6.16
C GLU A 126 10.68 -10.94 7.13
N SER A 127 11.97 -11.20 6.91
CA SER A 127 13.04 -10.68 7.76
C SER A 127 13.26 -9.16 7.63
N LEU A 128 12.75 -8.54 6.56
CA LEU A 128 12.84 -7.09 6.34
C LEU A 128 11.89 -6.29 7.23
N PHE A 129 10.87 -6.94 7.81
CA PHE A 129 9.81 -6.27 8.54
C PHE A 129 9.62 -6.88 9.94
N ASP A 130 9.21 -6.03 10.88
CA ASP A 130 8.83 -6.48 12.23
C ASP A 130 7.40 -7.02 12.25
N ARG A 131 6.54 -6.58 11.30
CA ARG A 131 5.14 -7.03 11.12
C ARG A 131 4.75 -7.01 9.65
N ILE A 132 3.85 -7.91 9.27
CA ILE A 132 3.15 -7.93 8.00
C ILE A 132 1.66 -8.06 8.30
N ILE A 133 0.87 -7.09 7.83
CA ILE A 133 -0.58 -6.99 8.02
C ILE A 133 -1.21 -7.17 6.65
N THR A 134 -2.07 -8.17 6.53
CA THR A 134 -2.73 -8.60 5.30
C THR A 134 -4.23 -8.33 5.35
N SER A 135 -4.94 -8.57 4.26
CA SER A 135 -6.40 -8.38 4.21
C SER A 135 -7.19 -9.22 5.23
N GLU A 136 -6.59 -10.27 5.78
CA GLU A 136 -7.21 -11.11 6.81
C GLU A 136 -7.14 -10.52 8.21
N ASP A 137 -6.31 -9.50 8.42
CA ASP A 137 -6.08 -8.89 9.74
C ASP A 137 -7.03 -7.72 10.05
N PHE A 138 -7.81 -7.25 9.07
CA PHE A 138 -8.73 -6.13 9.23
C PHE A 138 -10.04 -6.34 8.44
N GLU A 139 -11.14 -5.78 8.96
CA GLU A 139 -12.48 -5.99 8.38
C GLU A 139 -12.79 -5.03 7.23
N HIS A 140 -12.36 -3.77 7.35
CA HIS A 140 -12.71 -2.71 6.40
C HIS A 140 -11.57 -2.36 5.48
N SER A 141 -11.84 -2.46 4.16
CA SER A 141 -10.86 -2.10 3.12
C SER A 141 -10.55 -0.60 3.11
N LYS A 142 -9.33 -0.21 2.69
CA LYS A 142 -8.99 1.18 2.40
C LYS A 142 -10.11 1.81 1.54
N PRO A 143 -10.59 3.04 1.76
CA PRO A 143 -9.95 4.12 2.54
C PRO A 143 -10.24 4.12 4.04
N ASP A 144 -10.79 3.05 4.61
CA ASP A 144 -10.95 2.94 6.06
C ASP A 144 -9.57 2.95 6.74
N PRO A 145 -9.38 3.69 7.86
CA PRO A 145 -8.09 3.82 8.51
C PRO A 145 -7.67 2.60 9.33
N SER A 146 -8.55 1.63 9.56
CA SER A 146 -8.37 0.51 10.50
C SER A 146 -7.07 -0.27 10.28
N CYS A 147 -6.70 -0.55 9.02
CA CYS A 147 -5.48 -1.28 8.71
C CYS A 147 -4.21 -0.53 9.14
N TYR A 148 -4.17 0.80 8.98
CA TYR A 148 -3.03 1.62 9.39
C TYR A 148 -3.00 1.88 10.90
N LEU A 149 -4.17 2.03 11.53
CA LEU A 149 -4.28 2.09 12.99
C LEU A 149 -3.84 0.77 13.63
N LEU A 150 -4.21 -0.37 13.04
CA LEU A 150 -3.71 -1.68 13.45
C LEU A 150 -2.18 -1.74 13.32
N GLY A 151 -1.63 -1.24 12.21
CA GLY A 151 -0.18 -1.16 12.00
C GLY A 151 0.55 -0.38 13.08
N ALA A 152 -0.01 0.75 13.51
CA ALA A 152 0.55 1.55 14.61
C ALA A 152 0.43 0.83 15.96
N SER A 153 -0.72 0.21 16.23
CA SER A 153 -1.00 -0.49 17.50
C SER A 153 -0.09 -1.71 17.73
N CYS A 154 0.37 -2.38 16.66
CA CYS A 154 1.33 -3.48 16.77
C CYS A 154 2.65 -3.07 17.46
N PHE A 155 2.92 -1.78 17.56
CA PHE A 155 4.15 -1.23 18.15
C PHE A 155 3.87 -0.29 19.33
N ASP A 156 2.67 -0.29 19.87
CA ASP A 156 2.22 0.65 20.92
C ASP A 156 2.53 2.11 20.52
N ALA A 157 2.40 2.43 19.21
CA ALA A 157 2.74 3.73 18.65
C ALA A 157 1.50 4.59 18.45
N GLN A 158 1.63 5.88 18.79
CA GLN A 158 0.62 6.86 18.41
C GLN A 158 0.76 7.18 16.90
N PRO A 159 -0.33 7.57 16.20
CA PRO A 159 -0.28 7.92 14.78
C PRO A 159 0.83 8.92 14.43
N GLU A 160 1.08 9.91 15.28
CA GLU A 160 2.11 10.93 15.07
C GLU A 160 3.54 10.37 15.17
N GLU A 161 3.74 9.24 15.80
CA GLU A 161 5.03 8.55 15.90
C GLU A 161 5.30 7.65 14.69
N CYS A 162 4.29 7.45 13.83
CA CYS A 162 4.38 6.66 12.61
C CYS A 162 4.63 7.56 11.39
N VAL A 163 5.04 6.92 10.30
CA VAL A 163 5.01 7.45 8.93
C VAL A 163 4.54 6.33 8.02
N ALA A 164 3.64 6.62 7.08
CA ALA A 164 3.16 5.64 6.12
C ALA A 164 3.53 6.02 4.69
N PHE A 165 3.81 5.00 3.88
CA PHE A 165 4.22 5.09 2.48
C PHE A 165 3.12 4.46 1.62
N GLU A 166 2.59 5.23 0.65
CA GLU A 166 1.46 4.86 -0.17
C GLU A 166 1.53 5.45 -1.57
N ASP A 167 0.93 4.77 -2.54
CA ASP A 167 0.88 5.17 -3.94
C ASP A 167 -0.53 5.22 -4.53
N SER A 168 -1.54 4.73 -3.80
CA SER A 168 -2.95 4.68 -4.21
C SER A 168 -3.81 5.75 -3.52
N ILE A 169 -4.88 6.20 -4.21
CA ILE A 169 -5.82 7.19 -3.66
C ILE A 169 -6.51 6.66 -2.40
N ASN A 170 -6.96 5.39 -2.43
CA ASN A 170 -7.66 4.80 -1.29
C ASN A 170 -6.72 4.62 -0.09
N GLY A 171 -5.49 4.18 -0.34
CA GLY A 171 -4.50 4.03 0.71
C GLY A 171 -4.08 5.37 1.31
N MET A 172 -3.82 6.39 0.49
CA MET A 172 -3.52 7.74 1.00
C MET A 172 -4.65 8.30 1.87
N LYS A 173 -5.92 8.09 1.46
CA LYS A 173 -7.08 8.50 2.28
C LYS A 173 -7.11 7.75 3.61
N ALA A 174 -6.82 6.44 3.62
CA ALA A 174 -6.76 5.63 4.84
C ALA A 174 -5.68 6.14 5.81
N VAL A 175 -4.47 6.42 5.30
CA VAL A 175 -3.36 6.98 6.09
C VAL A 175 -3.75 8.33 6.71
N LEU A 176 -4.33 9.23 5.90
CA LEU A 176 -4.75 10.55 6.37
C LEU A 176 -5.87 10.46 7.40
N ALA A 177 -6.85 9.56 7.20
CA ALA A 177 -7.93 9.31 8.15
C ALA A 177 -7.41 8.71 9.47
N ALA A 178 -6.34 7.89 9.42
CA ALA A 178 -5.65 7.38 10.61
C ALA A 178 -4.86 8.46 11.38
N GLY A 179 -4.73 9.67 10.85
CA GLY A 179 -3.91 10.73 11.45
C GLY A 179 -2.40 10.51 11.32
N ILE A 180 -1.98 9.55 10.48
CA ILE A 180 -0.58 9.20 10.27
C ILE A 180 0.02 10.12 9.20
N PRO A 181 1.23 10.67 9.41
CA PRO A 181 1.99 11.35 8.37
C PRO A 181 2.23 10.47 7.14
N LEU A 182 1.91 11.02 5.95
CA LEU A 182 1.93 10.33 4.68
C LEU A 182 3.15 10.74 3.83
N VAL A 183 3.80 9.74 3.25
CA VAL A 183 4.72 9.87 2.11
C VAL A 183 4.05 9.22 0.90
N GLY A 184 3.59 10.02 -0.05
CA GLY A 184 3.04 9.53 -1.30
C GLY A 184 4.14 9.20 -2.31
N LEU A 185 4.04 8.03 -2.96
CA LEU A 185 4.95 7.61 -4.02
C LEU A 185 4.28 7.73 -5.40
N SER A 186 4.91 8.41 -6.34
CA SER A 186 4.41 8.56 -7.72
C SER A 186 4.78 7.36 -8.60
N THR A 187 4.68 6.17 -8.07
CA THR A 187 4.92 4.91 -8.80
C THR A 187 3.72 4.49 -9.62
N THR A 188 2.53 4.88 -9.17
CA THR A 188 1.23 4.50 -9.73
C THR A 188 0.46 5.69 -10.30
N LEU A 189 0.48 6.81 -9.59
CA LEU A 189 -0.26 8.02 -9.95
C LEU A 189 0.68 9.11 -10.47
N ALA A 190 0.19 9.93 -11.40
CA ALA A 190 0.91 11.11 -11.83
C ALA A 190 1.14 12.08 -10.65
N PRO A 191 2.29 12.79 -10.61
CA PRO A 191 2.63 13.69 -9.51
C PRO A 191 1.53 14.73 -9.21
N GLU A 192 0.85 15.23 -10.23
CA GLU A 192 -0.23 16.23 -10.11
C GLU A 192 -1.43 15.68 -9.36
N VAL A 193 -1.75 14.39 -9.57
CA VAL A 193 -2.83 13.68 -8.84
C VAL A 193 -2.42 13.48 -7.39
N MET A 194 -1.17 13.07 -7.16
CA MET A 194 -0.61 12.90 -5.83
C MET A 194 -0.65 14.20 -5.02
N GLU A 195 -0.25 15.33 -5.64
CA GLU A 195 -0.27 16.64 -4.99
C GLU A 195 -1.67 17.05 -4.50
N ALA A 196 -2.73 16.70 -5.22
CA ALA A 196 -4.11 17.01 -4.82
C ALA A 196 -4.48 16.34 -3.48
N TYR A 197 -3.94 15.16 -3.19
CA TYR A 197 -4.16 14.41 -1.94
C TYR A 197 -3.12 14.69 -0.86
N THR A 198 -1.89 15.05 -1.25
CA THR A 198 -0.79 15.34 -0.32
C THR A 198 -0.73 16.82 0.07
N ARG A 199 -1.40 17.72 -0.64
CA ARG A 199 -1.64 19.12 -0.23
C ARG A 199 -2.63 19.18 0.93
N VAL A 200 -2.28 18.55 2.02
CA VAL A 200 -3.01 18.74 3.28
C VAL A 200 -2.87 20.20 3.67
N ARG A 201 -3.99 20.85 4.03
CA ARG A 201 -4.06 22.25 4.50
C ARG A 201 -3.14 22.57 5.70
N ASP A 202 -2.47 21.56 6.22
CA ASP A 202 -1.51 21.67 7.32
C ASP A 202 -0.10 21.27 6.85
N LYS A 203 0.70 22.28 6.45
CA LYS A 203 2.13 22.11 6.11
C LYS A 203 2.95 21.47 7.26
N LYS A 204 2.40 21.40 8.46
CA LYS A 204 2.99 20.76 9.64
C LYS A 204 3.01 19.22 9.56
N ARG A 205 2.24 18.60 8.67
CA ARG A 205 2.20 17.15 8.48
C ARG A 205 3.13 16.63 7.37
N LEU A 206 3.79 17.50 6.63
CA LEU A 206 4.87 17.10 5.74
C LEU A 206 6.09 16.79 6.62
N VAL A 207 6.29 15.51 6.89
CA VAL A 207 7.47 15.04 7.60
C VAL A 207 8.69 15.31 6.71
N LYS A 208 9.55 16.26 7.11
CA LYS A 208 10.97 16.08 6.86
C LYS A 208 11.36 14.85 7.67
N VAL A 209 11.24 13.66 7.07
CA VAL A 209 11.93 12.48 7.59
C VAL A 209 13.39 12.84 7.45
N GLY A 210 13.99 13.28 8.56
CA GLY A 210 15.33 13.88 8.58
C GLY A 210 16.30 13.01 7.81
N ASN A 211 17.23 13.63 7.09
CA ASN A 211 18.35 13.08 6.29
C ASN A 211 18.17 11.70 5.58
N LEU A 212 17.14 10.91 5.90
CA LEU A 212 16.85 9.56 5.45
C LEU A 212 16.21 9.50 4.07
N ILE A 213 15.49 10.54 3.65
CA ILE A 213 15.00 10.64 2.28
C ILE A 213 15.96 11.55 1.53
N LYS A 214 17.06 11.00 1.05
CA LYS A 214 17.78 11.61 -0.05
C LYS A 214 16.79 11.82 -1.18
N LYS A 215 16.79 13.01 -1.80
CA LYS A 215 15.92 13.49 -2.91
C LYS A 215 15.57 12.47 -4.02
N SER A 216 16.15 11.29 -4.03
CA SER A 216 15.94 10.22 -5.01
C SER A 216 14.64 9.43 -4.85
N TYR A 217 13.90 9.59 -3.75
CA TYR A 217 12.63 8.89 -3.50
C TYR A 217 11.39 9.77 -3.73
N LEU A 218 11.56 11.09 -3.70
CA LEU A 218 10.44 12.03 -3.85
C LEU A 218 10.18 12.47 -5.29
N TYR A 219 11.12 12.24 -6.22
CA TYR A 219 11.01 12.70 -7.61
C TYR A 219 11.83 11.78 -8.53
N ARG A 220 11.22 10.71 -9.01
CA ARG A 220 11.51 10.13 -10.35
C ARG A 220 10.38 9.25 -10.81
#